data_32d30754903b281c680d6af25cae4c09
#
_entry.id   32d30754903b281c680d6af25cae4c09
#
_cell.length_a   1.000
_cell.length_b   1.000
_cell.length_c   1.000
_cell.angle_alpha   90.00
_cell.angle_beta   90.00
_cell.angle_gamma   90.00
#
_symmetry.space_group_name_H-M   'P 1'
#
loop_
_entity.id
_entity.type
_entity.pdbx_description
1 polymer ?
#
loop_
_entity_poly.entity_id
_entity_poly.type
_entity_poly.pdbx_seq_one_letter_code
_entity_poly.pdbx_strand_id
1 'polypeptide(L)'
;MKRLLLAGAALAAAAGLMPGAAAAQETIKIGVILSLSGQFADTGVQMENGIKLYMKQHGDTVAGKKIVLIIKDTGGINPPVAKRLAQELVTRDKVDILAGFALTPNALAAADVATEAKKFMVDMNAATAIVVAKSPYMVRTSFTVPQLNHTLGTWAEKNGSVTKAYTMVSDFGPGIDAEVAFSKGFKDAGGEVVGSVRMAVANPDFSAYVARAKDINPQGIFVMIPGGAMPGAFGKALAERGIDPKKTKVLGQMEITDERALASMGDVSIGMITSGHYDFNHKSKMNEDFVKAYNAEFKRNPDFFSVGAYDGMHVIYTALTKTGGKTDGDALIAAAKGLKWESPRGPMSIDPETRDVVQNVYIREVRKVDGKLLNVEIATIKDVKSPK
;
A
#
# COMPACT_ATOMS: atom_id res chain seq x y z
N MET A 1 -57.76 -67.63 -38.06
CA MET A 1 -56.55 -67.54 -38.89
C MET A 1 -56.17 -66.08 -39.07
N LYS A 2 -54.95 -65.77 -38.79
CA LYS A 2 -54.32 -64.45 -39.05
C LYS A 2 -54.91 -63.26 -38.32
N ARG A 3 -54.27 -62.89 -37.21
CA ARG A 3 -53.94 -61.53 -36.75
C ARG A 3 -53.39 -61.54 -35.29
N LEU A 4 -52.18 -61.84 -35.14
CA LEU A 4 -51.38 -61.56 -33.94
C LEU A 4 -49.94 -61.53 -34.41
N LEU A 5 -49.36 -60.35 -34.41
CA LEU A 5 -47.91 -60.09 -34.44
C LEU A 5 -47.76 -58.64 -34.94
N LEU A 6 -47.68 -57.69 -34.00
CA LEU A 6 -47.13 -56.34 -34.21
C LEU A 6 -47.38 -55.50 -32.92
N ALA A 7 -46.72 -55.83 -31.84
CA ALA A 7 -46.63 -54.99 -30.62
C ALA A 7 -45.36 -55.35 -29.87
N GLY A 8 -44.22 -54.90 -30.36
CA GLY A 8 -42.94 -55.21 -29.72
C GLY A 8 -41.77 -54.46 -30.32
N ALA A 9 -41.79 -53.15 -30.41
CA ALA A 9 -40.61 -52.37 -30.79
C ALA A 9 -40.85 -50.86 -30.60
N ALA A 10 -41.04 -50.39 -29.38
CA ALA A 10 -41.06 -48.94 -29.07
C ALA A 10 -40.77 -48.66 -27.57
N LEU A 11 -39.73 -49.28 -27.02
CA LEU A 11 -39.31 -49.00 -25.64
C LEU A 11 -37.79 -49.05 -25.47
N ALA A 12 -37.03 -48.40 -26.32
CA ALA A 12 -35.57 -48.33 -26.19
C ALA A 12 -34.98 -47.02 -26.80
N ALA A 13 -35.49 -45.86 -26.40
CA ALA A 13 -34.87 -44.57 -26.82
C ALA A 13 -35.20 -43.44 -25.84
N ALA A 14 -35.19 -43.67 -24.52
CA ALA A 14 -35.38 -42.63 -23.53
C ALA A 14 -34.32 -42.72 -22.40
N ALA A 15 -33.11 -43.16 -22.73
CA ALA A 15 -31.98 -43.15 -21.78
C ALA A 15 -30.87 -42.32 -22.38
N GLY A 16 -30.84 -41.00 -22.13
CA GLY A 16 -29.69 -40.23 -22.57
C GLY A 16 -29.82 -38.74 -22.64
N LEU A 17 -30.42 -38.11 -21.66
CA LEU A 17 -30.23 -36.67 -21.42
C LEU A 17 -30.46 -36.41 -19.93
N MET A 18 -29.61 -36.95 -19.09
CA MET A 18 -29.42 -36.34 -17.77
C MET A 18 -28.69 -35.02 -18.04
N PRO A 19 -29.25 -33.84 -17.68
CA PRO A 19 -28.46 -32.62 -17.63
C PRO A 19 -27.36 -32.89 -16.66
N GLY A 20 -26.11 -32.89 -17.12
CA GLY A 20 -24.95 -32.98 -16.25
C GLY A 20 -25.14 -31.92 -15.17
N ALA A 21 -25.22 -32.32 -13.90
CA ALA A 21 -25.22 -31.40 -12.79
C ALA A 21 -24.04 -30.47 -13.04
N ALA A 22 -24.29 -29.20 -13.38
CA ALA A 22 -23.26 -28.20 -13.46
C ALA A 22 -22.56 -28.22 -12.09
N ALA A 23 -21.37 -28.80 -12.03
CA ALA A 23 -20.59 -28.79 -10.81
C ALA A 23 -20.47 -27.34 -10.38
N ALA A 24 -20.98 -26.99 -9.21
CA ALA A 24 -20.89 -25.65 -8.69
C ALA A 24 -19.42 -25.25 -8.74
N GLN A 25 -19.11 -24.16 -9.46
CA GLN A 25 -17.74 -23.68 -9.60
C GLN A 25 -17.17 -23.45 -8.19
N GLU A 26 -16.07 -24.11 -7.88
CA GLU A 26 -15.38 -23.90 -6.59
C GLU A 26 -15.01 -22.43 -6.43
N THR A 27 -15.15 -21.90 -5.23
CA THR A 27 -14.86 -20.50 -4.92
C THR A 27 -13.68 -20.37 -3.97
N ILE A 28 -12.90 -19.32 -4.17
CA ILE A 28 -11.87 -18.86 -3.22
C ILE A 28 -12.35 -17.52 -2.66
N LYS A 29 -12.51 -17.43 -1.36
CA LYS A 29 -12.99 -16.23 -0.68
C LYS A 29 -11.82 -15.43 -0.14
N ILE A 30 -11.73 -14.15 -0.50
CA ILE A 30 -10.74 -13.21 0.02
C ILE A 30 -11.46 -12.22 0.93
N GLY A 31 -11.13 -12.24 2.22
CA GLY A 31 -11.59 -11.27 3.20
C GLY A 31 -10.71 -10.02 3.16
N VAL A 32 -11.29 -8.89 2.81
CA VAL A 32 -10.56 -7.61 2.66
C VAL A 32 -10.97 -6.66 3.78
N ILE A 33 -10.01 -6.20 4.56
CA ILE A 33 -10.23 -5.27 5.68
C ILE A 33 -9.63 -3.91 5.33
N LEU A 34 -10.50 -2.90 5.19
CA LEU A 34 -10.16 -1.54 4.79
C LEU A 34 -10.74 -0.52 5.77
N SER A 35 -10.37 0.75 5.61
CA SER A 35 -11.01 1.89 6.28
C SER A 35 -11.81 2.65 5.23
N LEU A 36 -13.09 2.32 5.07
CA LEU A 36 -13.98 2.89 4.04
C LEU A 36 -14.83 4.06 4.57
N SER A 37 -14.74 4.35 5.86
CA SER A 37 -15.42 5.48 6.50
C SER A 37 -14.45 6.23 7.44
N GLY A 38 -14.86 7.43 7.89
CA GLY A 38 -14.05 8.29 8.75
C GLY A 38 -12.92 9.00 8.01
N GLN A 39 -11.92 9.49 8.76
CA GLN A 39 -10.84 10.34 8.21
C GLN A 39 -9.92 9.63 7.19
N PHE A 40 -9.90 8.29 7.18
CA PHE A 40 -9.10 7.47 6.27
C PHE A 40 -9.93 6.82 5.15
N ALA A 41 -11.19 7.26 4.95
CA ALA A 41 -12.10 6.66 3.98
C ALA A 41 -11.51 6.63 2.55
N ASP A 42 -10.89 7.71 2.13
CA ASP A 42 -10.31 7.77 0.79
C ASP A 42 -9.15 6.77 0.59
N THR A 43 -8.33 6.54 1.61
CA THR A 43 -7.29 5.51 1.58
C THR A 43 -7.89 4.13 1.30
N GLY A 44 -8.97 3.79 2.00
CA GLY A 44 -9.68 2.52 1.78
C GLY A 44 -10.29 2.43 0.38
N VAL A 45 -10.91 3.51 -0.09
CA VAL A 45 -11.49 3.58 -1.45
C VAL A 45 -10.42 3.41 -2.53
N GLN A 46 -9.26 4.05 -2.39
CA GLN A 46 -8.15 3.87 -3.33
C GLN A 46 -7.66 2.43 -3.37
N MET A 47 -7.51 1.78 -2.21
CA MET A 47 -7.14 0.36 -2.14
C MET A 47 -8.21 -0.54 -2.78
N GLU A 48 -9.49 -0.32 -2.48
CA GLU A 48 -10.60 -1.07 -3.07
C GLU A 48 -10.62 -0.93 -4.60
N ASN A 49 -10.37 0.27 -5.10
CA ASN A 49 -10.27 0.53 -6.53
C ASN A 49 -9.11 -0.22 -7.18
N GLY A 50 -7.94 -0.27 -6.53
CA GLY A 50 -6.79 -1.06 -7.00
C GLY A 50 -7.12 -2.55 -7.11
N ILE A 51 -7.76 -3.11 -6.09
CA ILE A 51 -8.24 -4.51 -6.08
C ILE A 51 -9.22 -4.75 -7.24
N LYS A 52 -10.24 -3.90 -7.38
CA LYS A 52 -11.27 -4.03 -8.43
C LYS A 52 -10.69 -3.91 -9.82
N LEU A 53 -9.76 -2.97 -10.03
CA LEU A 53 -9.11 -2.80 -11.32
C LEU A 53 -8.29 -4.04 -11.71
N TYR A 54 -7.53 -4.61 -10.75
CA TYR A 54 -6.77 -5.84 -11.01
C TYR A 54 -7.71 -6.98 -11.45
N MET A 55 -8.78 -7.21 -10.71
CA MET A 55 -9.77 -8.24 -11.05
C MET A 55 -10.45 -7.98 -12.38
N LYS A 56 -10.75 -6.72 -12.71
CA LYS A 56 -11.33 -6.36 -14.03
C LYS A 56 -10.39 -6.68 -15.17
N GLN A 57 -9.09 -6.51 -15.01
CA GLN A 57 -8.08 -6.74 -16.05
C GLN A 57 -7.67 -8.20 -16.18
N HIS A 58 -7.69 -8.96 -15.07
CA HIS A 58 -7.20 -10.34 -15.02
C HIS A 58 -8.29 -11.40 -14.83
N GLY A 59 -9.57 -10.97 -14.75
CA GLY A 59 -10.70 -11.85 -14.51
C GLY A 59 -10.92 -12.20 -13.04
N ASP A 60 -12.03 -12.85 -12.78
CA ASP A 60 -12.44 -13.29 -11.43
C ASP A 60 -12.23 -14.80 -11.19
N THR A 61 -11.44 -15.46 -12.03
CA THR A 61 -11.21 -16.90 -11.95
C THR A 61 -9.71 -17.20 -11.98
N VAL A 62 -9.22 -17.94 -10.98
CA VAL A 62 -7.81 -18.35 -10.85
C VAL A 62 -7.76 -19.85 -10.60
N ALA A 63 -6.91 -20.56 -11.36
CA ALA A 63 -6.78 -22.02 -11.28
C ALA A 63 -8.14 -22.77 -11.33
N GLY A 64 -9.08 -22.25 -12.17
CA GLY A 64 -10.42 -22.81 -12.34
C GLY A 64 -11.43 -22.47 -11.24
N LYS A 65 -11.04 -21.72 -10.21
CA LYS A 65 -11.87 -21.35 -9.07
C LYS A 65 -12.24 -19.87 -9.13
N LYS A 66 -13.49 -19.54 -8.78
CA LYS A 66 -13.99 -18.17 -8.77
C LYS A 66 -13.52 -17.43 -7.53
N ILE A 67 -12.98 -16.23 -7.71
CA ILE A 67 -12.59 -15.32 -6.63
C ILE A 67 -13.81 -14.54 -6.15
N VAL A 68 -14.05 -14.56 -4.85
CA VAL A 68 -15.13 -13.81 -4.18
C VAL A 68 -14.53 -12.90 -3.12
N LEU A 69 -14.76 -11.60 -3.22
CA LEU A 69 -14.34 -10.62 -2.23
C LEU A 69 -15.40 -10.44 -1.14
N ILE A 70 -14.98 -10.42 0.12
CA ILE A 70 -15.82 -10.04 1.26
C ILE A 70 -15.12 -8.85 1.94
N ILE A 71 -15.62 -7.65 1.69
CA ILE A 71 -15.00 -6.41 2.15
C ILE A 71 -15.64 -5.96 3.46
N LYS A 72 -14.81 -5.55 4.42
CA LYS A 72 -15.20 -5.07 5.74
C LYS A 72 -14.57 -3.71 6.03
N ASP A 73 -15.32 -2.82 6.66
CA ASP A 73 -14.89 -1.49 7.06
C ASP A 73 -14.53 -1.43 8.54
N THR A 74 -13.35 -0.88 8.85
CA THR A 74 -12.90 -0.65 10.24
C THR A 74 -13.30 0.71 10.79
N GLY A 75 -13.77 1.63 9.95
CA GLY A 75 -14.10 3.01 10.34
C GLY A 75 -12.88 3.89 10.67
N GLY A 76 -11.65 3.43 10.39
CA GLY A 76 -10.41 4.13 10.69
C GLY A 76 -9.44 3.29 11.52
N ILE A 77 -8.62 3.94 12.39
CA ILE A 77 -7.72 3.24 13.32
C ILE A 77 -8.56 2.63 14.45
N ASN A 78 -8.83 1.34 14.35
CA ASN A 78 -9.65 0.62 15.34
C ASN A 78 -9.21 -0.85 15.45
N PRO A 79 -8.10 -1.13 16.18
CA PRO A 79 -7.56 -2.49 16.31
C PRO A 79 -8.58 -3.52 16.84
N PRO A 80 -9.42 -3.21 17.87
CA PRO A 80 -10.45 -4.16 18.33
C PRO A 80 -11.44 -4.54 17.25
N VAL A 81 -11.91 -3.57 16.45
CA VAL A 81 -12.80 -3.83 15.31
C VAL A 81 -12.10 -4.63 14.23
N ALA A 82 -10.86 -4.29 13.88
CA ALA A 82 -10.08 -5.04 12.89
C ALA A 82 -9.88 -6.51 13.28
N LYS A 83 -9.56 -6.78 14.56
CA LYS A 83 -9.44 -8.14 15.09
C LYS A 83 -10.77 -8.89 14.99
N ARG A 84 -11.87 -8.28 15.46
CA ARG A 84 -13.21 -8.87 15.38
C ARG A 84 -13.63 -9.18 13.95
N LEU A 85 -13.40 -8.25 13.00
CA LEU A 85 -13.72 -8.45 11.59
C LEU A 85 -12.88 -9.57 10.97
N ALA A 86 -11.59 -9.68 11.30
CA ALA A 86 -10.76 -10.79 10.87
C ALA A 86 -11.27 -12.14 11.39
N GLN A 87 -11.68 -12.19 12.67
CA GLN A 87 -12.28 -13.39 13.27
C GLN A 87 -13.60 -13.77 12.57
N GLU A 88 -14.49 -12.79 12.31
CA GLU A 88 -15.75 -13.04 11.58
C GLU A 88 -15.49 -13.57 10.17
N LEU A 89 -14.56 -12.96 9.43
CA LEU A 89 -14.19 -13.40 8.10
C LEU A 89 -13.69 -14.85 8.09
N VAL A 90 -12.84 -15.21 9.05
CA VAL A 90 -12.27 -16.57 9.14
C VAL A 90 -13.30 -17.60 9.63
N THR A 91 -14.06 -17.26 10.70
CA THR A 91 -14.90 -18.26 11.38
C THR A 91 -16.30 -18.37 10.79
N ARG A 92 -16.94 -17.23 10.46
CA ARG A 92 -18.31 -17.17 9.94
C ARG A 92 -18.33 -17.22 8.41
N ASP A 93 -17.58 -16.33 7.78
CA ASP A 93 -17.61 -16.14 6.33
C ASP A 93 -16.73 -17.18 5.60
N LYS A 94 -15.85 -17.90 6.37
CA LYS A 94 -14.96 -18.98 5.89
C LYS A 94 -14.06 -18.51 4.75
N VAL A 95 -13.41 -17.35 4.92
CA VAL A 95 -12.47 -16.87 3.93
C VAL A 95 -11.18 -17.72 3.90
N ASP A 96 -10.60 -17.79 2.73
CA ASP A 96 -9.36 -18.53 2.47
C ASP A 96 -8.12 -17.66 2.70
N ILE A 97 -8.23 -16.37 2.37
CA ILE A 97 -7.15 -15.39 2.38
C ILE A 97 -7.64 -14.12 3.08
N LEU A 98 -6.77 -13.46 3.85
CA LEU A 98 -6.98 -12.12 4.38
C LEU A 98 -6.14 -11.11 3.60
N ALA A 99 -6.70 -9.93 3.29
CA ALA A 99 -6.02 -8.90 2.50
C ALA A 99 -6.46 -7.49 2.91
N GLY A 100 -5.73 -6.47 2.44
CA GLY A 100 -6.05 -5.08 2.69
C GLY A 100 -5.08 -4.43 3.69
N PHE A 101 -5.60 -3.88 4.79
CA PHE A 101 -4.85 -3.31 5.91
C PHE A 101 -4.13 -2.00 5.55
N ALA A 102 -4.91 -0.93 5.50
CA ALA A 102 -4.37 0.41 5.27
C ALA A 102 -3.49 0.92 6.43
N LEU A 103 -3.80 0.52 7.67
CA LEU A 103 -3.31 1.11 8.90
C LEU A 103 -2.61 0.09 9.79
N THR A 104 -1.40 0.40 10.24
CA THR A 104 -0.55 -0.48 11.07
C THR A 104 -1.26 -1.09 12.29
N PRO A 105 -1.98 -0.32 13.15
CA PRO A 105 -2.61 -0.91 14.31
C PRO A 105 -3.66 -1.98 13.96
N ASN A 106 -4.37 -1.78 12.85
CA ASN A 106 -5.38 -2.72 12.37
C ASN A 106 -4.73 -4.00 11.81
N ALA A 107 -3.64 -3.85 11.04
CA ALA A 107 -2.87 -4.98 10.50
C ALA A 107 -2.31 -5.86 11.63
N LEU A 108 -1.69 -5.25 12.65
CA LEU A 108 -1.14 -5.97 13.80
C LEU A 108 -2.21 -6.75 14.56
N ALA A 109 -3.39 -6.17 14.75
CA ALA A 109 -4.50 -6.82 15.44
C ALA A 109 -5.08 -8.01 14.66
N ALA A 110 -5.13 -7.93 13.32
CA ALA A 110 -5.60 -9.00 12.45
C ALA A 110 -4.55 -10.10 12.26
N ALA A 111 -3.26 -9.78 12.39
CA ALA A 111 -2.16 -10.72 12.23
C ALA A 111 -2.20 -11.90 13.20
N ASP A 112 -2.67 -11.67 14.44
CA ASP A 112 -2.87 -12.74 15.42
C ASP A 112 -3.89 -13.77 14.91
N VAL A 113 -5.00 -13.29 14.33
CA VAL A 113 -6.05 -14.15 13.76
C VAL A 113 -5.54 -14.93 12.56
N ALA A 114 -4.78 -14.28 11.67
CA ALA A 114 -4.15 -14.93 10.53
C ALA A 114 -3.20 -16.06 10.97
N THR A 115 -2.44 -15.83 12.05
CA THR A 115 -1.51 -16.79 12.62
C THR A 115 -2.23 -18.01 13.21
N GLU A 116 -3.23 -17.77 14.07
CA GLU A 116 -4.01 -18.83 14.71
C GLU A 116 -4.74 -19.72 13.68
N ALA A 117 -5.30 -19.08 12.65
CA ALA A 117 -6.05 -19.77 11.61
C ALA A 117 -5.18 -20.28 10.43
N LYS A 118 -3.87 -20.03 10.47
CA LYS A 118 -2.92 -20.33 9.38
C LYS A 118 -3.38 -19.79 8.03
N LYS A 119 -3.92 -18.55 8.01
CA LYS A 119 -4.42 -17.93 6.79
C LYS A 119 -3.36 -17.05 6.17
N PHE A 120 -3.13 -17.22 4.86
CA PHE A 120 -2.31 -16.30 4.09
C PHE A 120 -2.89 -14.89 4.20
N MET A 121 -2.05 -13.93 4.53
CA MET A 121 -2.42 -12.53 4.73
C MET A 121 -1.54 -11.64 3.85
N VAL A 122 -2.17 -10.77 3.07
CA VAL A 122 -1.46 -9.80 2.22
C VAL A 122 -1.72 -8.40 2.76
N ASP A 123 -0.67 -7.84 3.37
CA ASP A 123 -0.67 -6.45 3.79
C ASP A 123 -0.37 -5.55 2.59
N MET A 124 -1.37 -4.76 2.21
CA MET A 124 -1.33 -3.93 1.00
C MET A 124 -0.89 -2.49 1.26
N ASN A 125 -0.73 -2.08 2.55
CA ASN A 125 -0.24 -0.74 2.87
C ASN A 125 0.41 -0.55 4.25
N ALA A 126 -0.01 -1.23 5.31
CA ALA A 126 0.50 -0.95 6.65
C ALA A 126 2.04 -1.08 6.72
N ALA A 127 2.75 0.04 6.96
CA ALA A 127 4.14 0.18 6.56
C ALA A 127 5.18 0.16 7.69
N THR A 128 4.75 0.05 8.98
CA THR A 128 5.68 -0.03 10.12
C THR A 128 6.54 -1.30 10.03
N ALA A 129 7.80 -1.23 10.41
CA ALA A 129 8.77 -2.31 10.25
C ALA A 129 8.32 -3.67 10.82
N ILE A 130 7.66 -3.65 11.98
CA ILE A 130 7.28 -4.87 12.73
C ILE A 130 6.10 -5.64 12.12
N VAL A 131 5.36 -5.06 11.16
CA VAL A 131 4.04 -5.60 10.73
C VAL A 131 4.18 -7.02 10.20
N VAL A 132 5.06 -7.27 9.23
CA VAL A 132 5.19 -8.60 8.59
C VAL A 132 5.74 -9.63 9.56
N ALA A 133 6.61 -9.22 10.49
CA ALA A 133 7.15 -10.12 11.52
C ALA A 133 6.09 -10.64 12.50
N LYS A 134 4.94 -9.95 12.60
CA LYS A 134 3.84 -10.31 13.52
C LYS A 134 3.16 -11.63 13.15
N SER A 135 3.19 -12.04 11.87
CA SER A 135 2.63 -13.33 11.44
C SER A 135 3.55 -14.03 10.44
N PRO A 136 3.81 -15.35 10.60
CA PRO A 136 4.57 -16.11 9.60
C PRO A 136 3.81 -16.28 8.27
N TYR A 137 2.51 -16.02 8.25
CA TYR A 137 1.63 -16.14 7.08
C TYR A 137 1.42 -14.82 6.32
N MET A 138 2.14 -13.76 6.69
CA MET A 138 1.98 -12.44 6.07
C MET A 138 3.09 -12.12 5.07
N VAL A 139 2.72 -11.48 3.96
CA VAL A 139 3.60 -10.75 3.04
C VAL A 139 3.12 -9.32 2.91
N ARG A 140 4.02 -8.39 2.57
CA ARG A 140 3.68 -7.00 2.26
C ARG A 140 3.93 -6.70 0.79
N THR A 141 3.05 -5.91 0.19
CA THR A 141 3.14 -5.51 -1.21
C THR A 141 3.23 -4.01 -1.43
N SER A 142 3.26 -3.20 -0.36
CA SER A 142 3.38 -1.75 -0.45
C SER A 142 4.83 -1.25 -0.27
N PHE A 143 5.23 -0.94 0.93
CA PHE A 143 6.54 -0.42 1.30
C PHE A 143 6.78 -0.60 2.80
N THR A 144 7.99 -0.31 3.26
CA THR A 144 8.24 -0.09 4.68
C THR A 144 8.65 1.36 4.96
N VAL A 145 8.22 1.90 6.08
CA VAL A 145 8.63 3.25 6.52
C VAL A 145 10.16 3.36 6.57
N PRO A 146 10.91 2.39 7.14
CA PRO A 146 12.36 2.43 7.11
C PRO A 146 12.97 2.42 5.71
N GLN A 147 12.39 1.65 4.76
CA GLN A 147 12.86 1.59 3.38
C GLN A 147 12.91 2.97 2.71
N LEU A 148 11.84 3.74 2.84
CA LEU A 148 11.75 5.07 2.23
C LEU A 148 12.62 6.09 2.96
N ASN A 149 12.55 6.13 4.29
CA ASN A 149 13.14 7.22 5.06
C ASN A 149 14.64 7.06 5.28
N HIS A 150 15.16 5.83 5.42
CA HIS A 150 16.60 5.59 5.41
C HIS A 150 17.24 6.00 4.08
N THR A 151 16.58 5.63 2.98
CA THR A 151 17.01 6.02 1.63
C THR A 151 17.01 7.54 1.46
N LEU A 152 15.96 8.22 1.95
CA LEU A 152 15.88 9.68 1.88
C LEU A 152 16.98 10.35 2.73
N GLY A 153 17.23 9.84 3.93
CA GLY A 153 18.29 10.36 4.80
C GLY A 153 19.67 10.26 4.14
N THR A 154 19.99 9.10 3.59
CA THR A 154 21.24 8.88 2.85
C THR A 154 21.36 9.79 1.63
N TRP A 155 20.27 9.93 0.87
CA TRP A 155 20.25 10.78 -0.32
C TRP A 155 20.38 12.26 0.02
N ALA A 156 19.71 12.72 1.08
CA ALA A 156 19.69 14.13 1.48
C ALA A 156 21.09 14.64 1.81
N GLU A 157 21.91 13.84 2.47
CA GLU A 157 23.30 14.19 2.75
C GLU A 157 24.16 14.14 1.48
N LYS A 158 24.15 13.00 0.77
CA LYS A 158 25.06 12.75 -0.36
C LYS A 158 24.76 13.58 -1.60
N ASN A 159 23.49 13.86 -1.86
CA ASN A 159 23.03 14.46 -3.11
C ASN A 159 22.16 15.70 -2.90
N GLY A 160 21.51 15.83 -1.76
CA GLY A 160 20.56 16.91 -1.45
C GLY A 160 21.19 18.17 -0.90
N SER A 161 22.51 18.20 -0.70
CA SER A 161 23.25 19.32 -0.10
C SER A 161 22.75 19.72 1.30
N VAL A 162 22.31 18.72 2.07
CA VAL A 162 21.86 18.88 3.47
C VAL A 162 22.84 18.17 4.37
N THR A 163 23.58 18.90 5.20
CA THR A 163 24.50 18.33 6.21
C THR A 163 23.97 18.46 7.63
N LYS A 164 22.99 19.35 7.85
CA LYS A 164 22.31 19.57 9.13
C LYS A 164 20.81 19.51 8.97
N ALA A 165 20.15 18.53 9.60
CA ALA A 165 18.71 18.32 9.53
C ALA A 165 18.06 18.41 10.92
N TYR A 166 16.83 18.95 10.95
CA TYR A 166 15.93 18.91 12.10
C TYR A 166 14.77 17.96 11.78
N THR A 167 14.39 17.07 12.71
CA THR A 167 13.29 16.12 12.47
C THR A 167 12.01 16.54 13.17
N MET A 168 10.88 16.47 12.47
CA MET A 168 9.53 16.76 12.95
C MET A 168 8.62 15.60 12.57
N VAL A 169 8.22 14.76 13.52
CA VAL A 169 7.41 13.57 13.22
C VAL A 169 6.20 13.49 14.13
N SER A 170 5.11 12.91 13.66
CA SER A 170 3.96 12.59 14.51
C SER A 170 4.32 11.48 15.49
N ASP A 171 3.88 11.63 16.76
CA ASP A 171 4.18 10.70 17.85
C ASP A 171 3.30 9.45 17.80
N PHE A 172 3.63 8.54 16.88
CA PHE A 172 3.02 7.22 16.71
C PHE A 172 3.98 6.29 15.95
N GLY A 173 3.67 4.99 15.90
CA GLY A 173 4.59 3.98 15.35
C GLY A 173 5.25 4.37 14.02
N PRO A 174 4.53 4.69 12.94
CA PRO A 174 5.13 5.12 11.68
C PRO A 174 6.02 6.37 11.77
N GLY A 175 5.64 7.36 12.60
CA GLY A 175 6.45 8.57 12.80
C GLY A 175 7.77 8.27 13.48
N ILE A 176 7.75 7.43 14.53
CA ILE A 176 8.94 6.99 15.25
C ILE A 176 9.86 6.18 14.33
N ASP A 177 9.31 5.23 13.55
CA ASP A 177 10.08 4.47 12.57
C ASP A 177 10.74 5.38 11.53
N ALA A 178 10.01 6.41 11.06
CA ALA A 178 10.52 7.35 10.08
C ALA A 178 11.67 8.21 10.64
N GLU A 179 11.53 8.72 11.87
CA GLU A 179 12.57 9.48 12.57
C GLU A 179 13.86 8.66 12.73
N VAL A 180 13.72 7.42 13.21
CA VAL A 180 14.84 6.50 13.42
C VAL A 180 15.53 6.18 12.10
N ALA A 181 14.75 5.81 11.08
CA ALA A 181 15.29 5.41 9.79
C ALA A 181 15.96 6.57 9.05
N PHE A 182 15.31 7.74 8.99
CA PHE A 182 15.89 8.93 8.38
C PHE A 182 17.19 9.33 9.09
N SER A 183 17.13 9.42 10.43
CA SER A 183 18.30 9.83 11.22
C SER A 183 19.47 8.86 11.07
N LYS A 184 19.19 7.54 10.98
CA LYS A 184 20.23 6.53 10.75
C LYS A 184 20.85 6.71 9.36
N GLY A 185 20.05 6.74 8.29
CA GLY A 185 20.56 6.89 6.92
C GLY A 185 21.33 8.21 6.73
N PHE A 186 20.85 9.28 7.35
CA PHE A 186 21.46 10.60 7.29
C PHE A 186 22.82 10.65 8.02
N LYS A 187 22.89 10.11 9.27
CA LYS A 187 24.12 10.05 10.07
C LYS A 187 25.15 9.09 9.47
N ASP A 188 24.73 7.93 8.99
CA ASP A 188 25.62 6.96 8.32
C ASP A 188 26.26 7.55 7.05
N ALA A 189 25.57 8.51 6.42
CA ALA A 189 26.07 9.25 5.26
C ALA A 189 27.00 10.43 5.62
N GLY A 190 27.06 10.85 6.89
CA GLY A 190 27.91 11.95 7.39
C GLY A 190 27.12 13.17 7.89
N GLY A 191 25.80 13.15 7.83
CA GLY A 191 24.95 14.27 8.25
C GLY A 191 24.77 14.35 9.78
N GLU A 192 24.40 15.54 10.25
CA GLU A 192 24.13 15.84 11.66
C GLU A 192 22.63 16.12 11.87
N VAL A 193 21.96 15.39 12.77
CA VAL A 193 20.61 15.72 13.23
C VAL A 193 20.74 16.70 14.39
N VAL A 194 20.45 17.97 14.14
CA VAL A 194 20.64 19.09 15.08
C VAL A 194 19.50 19.25 16.09
N GLY A 195 18.48 18.41 16.00
CA GLY A 195 17.38 18.33 16.95
C GLY A 195 16.20 17.58 16.38
N SER A 196 15.25 17.28 17.27
CA SER A 196 14.04 16.54 16.91
C SER A 196 12.84 17.02 17.73
N VAL A 197 11.64 16.80 17.17
CA VAL A 197 10.39 16.96 17.91
C VAL A 197 9.39 15.90 17.46
N ARG A 198 8.66 15.34 18.41
CA ARG A 198 7.49 14.50 18.18
C ARG A 198 6.23 15.29 18.45
N MET A 199 5.34 15.30 17.47
CA MET A 199 4.12 16.11 17.48
C MET A 199 2.92 15.23 17.78
N ALA A 200 1.91 15.77 18.45
CA ALA A 200 0.64 15.08 18.64
C ALA A 200 0.04 14.65 17.29
N VAL A 201 -0.53 13.45 17.24
CA VAL A 201 -1.20 12.94 16.01
C VAL A 201 -2.51 13.69 15.76
N ALA A 202 -3.22 14.08 16.83
CA ALA A 202 -4.47 14.80 16.72
C ALA A 202 -4.24 16.31 16.84
N ASN A 203 -4.65 17.07 15.79
CA ASN A 203 -4.66 18.54 15.77
C ASN A 203 -3.35 19.20 16.25
N PRO A 204 -2.17 18.84 15.69
CA PRO A 204 -0.93 19.45 16.09
C PRO A 204 -0.90 20.96 15.74
N ASP A 205 -0.37 21.78 16.67
CA ASP A 205 -0.07 23.17 16.37
C ASP A 205 1.22 23.28 15.53
N PHE A 206 1.10 23.10 14.23
CA PHE A 206 2.25 23.15 13.32
C PHE A 206 2.97 24.50 13.38
N SER A 207 2.28 25.61 13.68
CA SER A 207 2.88 26.94 13.73
C SER A 207 3.97 27.05 14.80
N ALA A 208 3.73 26.47 15.98
CA ALA A 208 4.72 26.43 17.06
C ALA A 208 5.93 25.54 16.71
N TYR A 209 5.70 24.38 16.13
CA TYR A 209 6.77 23.45 15.73
C TYR A 209 7.63 24.01 14.59
N VAL A 210 7.00 24.64 13.58
CA VAL A 210 7.70 25.28 12.46
C VAL A 210 8.49 26.50 12.93
N ALA A 211 7.95 27.31 13.88
CA ALA A 211 8.71 28.42 14.49
C ALA A 211 9.99 27.91 15.15
N ARG A 212 9.92 26.84 15.95
CA ARG A 212 11.09 26.22 16.56
C ARG A 212 12.11 25.74 15.54
N ALA A 213 11.65 25.08 14.47
CA ALA A 213 12.53 24.66 13.38
C ALA A 213 13.25 25.86 12.74
N LYS A 214 12.53 26.96 12.53
CA LYS A 214 13.09 28.20 12.00
C LYS A 214 14.17 28.80 12.91
N ASP A 215 13.96 28.82 14.22
CA ASP A 215 14.92 29.34 15.20
C ASP A 215 16.22 28.52 15.23
N ILE A 216 16.13 27.20 15.04
CA ILE A 216 17.29 26.29 14.91
C ILE A 216 18.03 26.54 13.60
N ASN A 217 17.34 27.00 12.56
CA ASN A 217 17.86 27.32 11.23
C ASN A 217 18.67 26.16 10.59
N PRO A 218 18.09 24.94 10.49
CA PRO A 218 18.74 23.82 9.83
C PRO A 218 18.77 24.01 8.32
N GLN A 219 19.65 23.29 7.62
CA GLN A 219 19.63 23.26 6.15
C GLN A 219 18.43 22.46 5.60
N GLY A 220 17.98 21.43 6.38
CA GLY A 220 16.82 20.63 6.03
C GLY A 220 15.91 20.35 7.23
N ILE A 221 14.62 20.25 6.97
CA ILE A 221 13.59 19.83 7.91
C ILE A 221 13.01 18.53 7.40
N PHE A 222 13.23 17.43 8.11
CA PHE A 222 12.57 16.16 7.81
C PHE A 222 11.22 16.12 8.50
N VAL A 223 10.17 15.79 7.74
CA VAL A 223 8.79 15.75 8.23
C VAL A 223 8.14 14.40 7.93
N MET A 224 7.56 13.78 8.96
CA MET A 224 6.65 12.64 8.81
C MET A 224 5.35 12.91 9.54
N ILE A 225 4.29 13.12 8.80
CA ILE A 225 2.92 13.33 9.28
C ILE A 225 1.97 12.48 8.46
N PRO A 226 0.85 11.99 9.02
CA PRO A 226 -0.18 11.31 8.24
C PRO A 226 -0.68 12.17 7.09
N GLY A 227 -1.13 11.52 6.01
CA GLY A 227 -1.84 12.17 4.91
C GLY A 227 -3.19 12.79 5.35
N GLY A 228 -3.99 13.19 4.39
CA GLY A 228 -5.28 13.84 4.61
C GLY A 228 -5.15 15.35 4.79
N ALA A 229 -5.71 15.93 5.86
CA ALA A 229 -5.70 17.39 6.10
C ALA A 229 -4.38 17.93 6.66
N MET A 230 -3.55 17.08 7.26
CA MET A 230 -2.32 17.51 7.94
C MET A 230 -1.29 18.17 7.02
N PRO A 231 -0.99 17.66 5.82
CA PRO A 231 -0.05 18.32 4.92
C PRO A 231 -0.45 19.75 4.57
N GLY A 232 -1.73 20.02 4.33
CA GLY A 232 -2.24 21.37 4.08
C GLY A 232 -2.02 22.30 5.27
N ALA A 233 -2.31 21.85 6.49
CA ALA A 233 -2.09 22.62 7.71
C ALA A 233 -0.58 22.89 7.96
N PHE A 234 0.27 21.90 7.68
CA PHE A 234 1.72 22.06 7.73
C PHE A 234 2.23 23.08 6.69
N GLY A 235 1.77 22.97 5.44
CA GLY A 235 2.11 23.92 4.39
C GLY A 235 1.71 25.37 4.73
N LYS A 236 0.53 25.56 5.32
CA LYS A 236 0.08 26.87 5.84
C LYS A 236 1.06 27.40 6.90
N ALA A 237 1.47 26.57 7.85
CA ALA A 237 2.44 26.96 8.87
C ALA A 237 3.81 27.33 8.30
N LEU A 238 4.30 26.62 7.26
CA LEU A 238 5.53 27.00 6.55
C LEU A 238 5.41 28.38 5.94
N ALA A 239 4.31 28.65 5.22
CA ALA A 239 4.06 29.95 4.60
C ALA A 239 4.00 31.08 5.62
N GLU A 240 3.23 30.92 6.71
CA GLU A 240 3.07 31.91 7.79
C GLU A 240 4.38 32.22 8.51
N ARG A 241 5.27 31.23 8.66
CA ARG A 241 6.58 31.38 9.30
C ARG A 241 7.67 31.77 8.30
N GLY A 242 7.36 31.87 7.01
CA GLY A 242 8.29 32.28 5.96
C GLY A 242 9.41 31.26 5.69
N ILE A 243 9.12 29.96 5.87
CA ILE A 243 10.03 28.89 5.43
C ILE A 243 9.75 28.61 3.96
N ASP A 244 10.77 28.81 3.13
CA ASP A 244 10.75 28.53 1.71
C ASP A 244 11.50 27.20 1.45
N PRO A 245 10.83 26.14 0.97
CA PRO A 245 11.46 24.85 0.70
C PRO A 245 12.59 24.89 -0.35
N LYS A 246 12.68 25.96 -1.12
CA LYS A 246 13.82 26.18 -2.04
C LYS A 246 15.10 26.58 -1.30
N LYS A 247 14.97 27.17 -0.12
CA LYS A 247 16.08 27.65 0.71
C LYS A 247 16.39 26.68 1.85
N THR A 248 15.40 26.36 2.69
CA THR A 248 15.48 25.33 3.71
C THR A 248 14.79 24.08 3.17
N LYS A 249 15.54 23.01 2.87
CA LYS A 249 14.97 21.82 2.25
C LYS A 249 13.93 21.18 3.17
N VAL A 250 12.71 21.01 2.70
CA VAL A 250 11.68 20.24 3.38
C VAL A 250 11.69 18.84 2.78
N LEU A 251 12.06 17.88 3.61
CA LEU A 251 12.24 16.47 3.27
C LEU A 251 11.13 15.65 3.91
N GLY A 252 10.61 14.64 3.24
CA GLY A 252 9.61 13.78 3.86
C GLY A 252 9.24 12.54 3.09
N GLN A 253 8.31 11.79 3.63
CA GLN A 253 7.73 10.65 2.98
C GLN A 253 6.61 11.11 2.03
N MET A 254 6.30 10.31 1.03
CA MET A 254 5.40 10.64 -0.09
C MET A 254 4.02 11.21 0.31
N GLU A 255 3.52 10.88 1.50
CA GLU A 255 2.20 11.33 1.98
C GLU A 255 2.09 12.86 2.08
N ILE A 256 3.21 13.54 2.36
CA ILE A 256 3.17 15.01 2.50
C ILE A 256 3.04 15.75 1.17
N THR A 257 3.20 15.05 0.05
CA THR A 257 3.11 15.62 -1.30
C THR A 257 2.22 14.79 -2.22
N ASP A 258 1.26 14.03 -1.70
CA ASP A 258 0.25 13.40 -2.55
C ASP A 258 -0.58 14.46 -3.31
N GLU A 259 -1.34 14.05 -4.31
CA GLU A 259 -2.08 14.98 -5.18
C GLU A 259 -3.00 15.93 -4.38
N ARG A 260 -3.63 15.43 -3.31
CA ARG A 260 -4.51 16.25 -2.45
C ARG A 260 -3.72 17.18 -1.54
N ALA A 261 -2.60 16.70 -1.01
CA ALA A 261 -1.69 17.51 -0.23
C ALA A 261 -1.15 18.69 -1.07
N LEU A 262 -0.71 18.42 -2.30
CA LEU A 262 -0.27 19.45 -3.23
C LEU A 262 -1.37 20.47 -3.55
N ALA A 263 -2.60 19.99 -3.80
CA ALA A 263 -3.75 20.86 -4.05
C ALA A 263 -4.07 21.77 -2.86
N SER A 264 -3.92 21.25 -1.63
CA SER A 264 -4.21 22.03 -0.40
C SER A 264 -3.08 22.98 -0.01
N MET A 265 -1.82 22.65 -0.28
CA MET A 265 -0.66 23.48 0.04
C MET A 265 -0.43 24.59 -1.01
N GLY A 266 -0.72 24.30 -2.28
CA GLY A 266 -0.40 25.23 -3.37
C GLY A 266 1.11 25.43 -3.54
N ASP A 267 1.49 26.62 -4.01
CA ASP A 267 2.86 26.94 -4.41
C ASP A 267 3.90 26.89 -3.26
N VAL A 268 3.48 26.88 -1.98
CA VAL A 268 4.41 26.69 -0.85
C VAL A 268 5.08 25.31 -0.85
N SER A 269 4.46 24.34 -1.52
CA SER A 269 5.04 22.99 -1.67
C SER A 269 6.21 22.91 -2.66
N ILE A 270 6.40 23.92 -3.53
CA ILE A 270 7.43 23.88 -4.58
C ILE A 270 8.83 23.81 -3.95
N GLY A 271 9.60 22.79 -4.36
CA GLY A 271 10.93 22.50 -3.82
C GLY A 271 10.94 21.52 -2.66
N MET A 272 9.79 21.06 -2.15
CA MET A 272 9.74 19.95 -1.22
C MET A 272 10.27 18.69 -1.88
N ILE A 273 11.05 17.90 -1.14
CA ILE A 273 11.67 16.67 -1.61
C ILE A 273 11.11 15.50 -0.81
N THR A 274 10.62 14.48 -1.49
CA THR A 274 10.06 13.30 -0.84
C THR A 274 10.64 12.01 -1.40
N SER A 275 10.69 10.99 -0.55
CA SER A 275 10.88 9.61 -0.99
C SER A 275 9.54 8.91 -1.13
N GLY A 276 9.40 8.12 -2.17
CA GLY A 276 8.20 7.33 -2.41
C GLY A 276 8.48 6.13 -3.29
N HIS A 277 7.55 5.20 -3.29
CA HIS A 277 7.65 4.01 -4.14
C HIS A 277 6.76 4.10 -5.38
N TYR A 278 5.88 5.10 -5.45
CA TYR A 278 4.98 5.33 -6.57
C TYR A 278 4.53 6.78 -6.66
N ASP A 279 4.32 7.22 -7.89
CA ASP A 279 3.56 8.42 -8.25
C ASP A 279 2.87 8.16 -9.60
N PHE A 280 1.68 8.69 -9.82
CA PHE A 280 0.96 8.49 -11.09
C PHE A 280 1.69 9.09 -12.30
N ASN A 281 2.64 10.01 -12.06
CA ASN A 281 3.52 10.58 -13.10
C ASN A 281 4.75 9.71 -13.40
N HIS A 282 4.95 8.56 -12.74
CA HIS A 282 6.06 7.66 -13.00
C HIS A 282 6.14 7.28 -14.48
N LYS A 283 7.33 7.39 -15.08
CA LYS A 283 7.54 7.22 -16.51
C LYS A 283 7.82 5.77 -16.86
N SER A 284 6.78 4.99 -17.06
CA SER A 284 6.84 3.67 -17.66
C SER A 284 5.57 3.39 -18.46
N LYS A 285 5.67 2.57 -19.52
CA LYS A 285 4.50 2.18 -20.31
C LYS A 285 3.44 1.48 -19.47
N MET A 286 3.88 0.65 -18.53
CA MET A 286 2.96 -0.05 -17.63
C MET A 286 2.20 0.91 -16.72
N ASN A 287 2.88 1.96 -16.21
CA ASN A 287 2.20 2.98 -15.43
C ASN A 287 1.21 3.81 -16.26
N GLU A 288 1.60 4.21 -17.47
CA GLU A 288 0.70 4.95 -18.36
C GLU A 288 -0.59 4.18 -18.62
N ASP A 289 -0.49 2.86 -18.88
CA ASP A 289 -1.65 1.99 -19.11
C ASP A 289 -2.49 1.82 -17.82
N PHE A 290 -1.83 1.65 -16.67
CA PHE A 290 -2.49 1.56 -15.37
C PHE A 290 -3.25 2.86 -15.04
N VAL A 291 -2.62 4.01 -15.15
CA VAL A 291 -3.23 5.32 -14.90
C VAL A 291 -4.42 5.55 -15.85
N LYS A 292 -4.27 5.23 -17.13
CA LYS A 292 -5.34 5.34 -18.12
C LYS A 292 -6.53 4.46 -17.75
N ALA A 293 -6.30 3.21 -17.40
CA ALA A 293 -7.35 2.27 -17.02
C ALA A 293 -8.04 2.70 -15.72
N TYR A 294 -7.26 3.14 -14.73
CA TYR A 294 -7.76 3.61 -13.44
C TYR A 294 -8.65 4.86 -13.61
N ASN A 295 -8.18 5.85 -14.38
CA ASN A 295 -8.94 7.07 -14.68
C ASN A 295 -10.24 6.77 -15.45
N ALA A 296 -10.20 5.85 -16.42
CA ALA A 296 -11.37 5.45 -17.17
C ALA A 296 -12.48 4.88 -16.27
N GLU A 297 -12.08 4.10 -15.26
CA GLU A 297 -13.01 3.43 -14.34
C GLU A 297 -13.48 4.34 -13.19
N PHE A 298 -12.54 5.00 -12.51
CA PHE A 298 -12.81 5.68 -11.23
C PHE A 298 -12.82 7.22 -11.32
N LYS A 299 -12.54 7.80 -12.49
CA LYS A 299 -12.53 9.25 -12.76
C LYS A 299 -11.59 10.04 -11.87
N ARG A 300 -10.48 9.43 -11.47
CA ARG A 300 -9.42 10.02 -10.65
C ARG A 300 -8.08 9.35 -10.90
N ASN A 301 -6.99 9.98 -10.50
CA ASN A 301 -5.65 9.36 -10.57
C ASN A 301 -5.49 8.27 -9.51
N PRO A 302 -4.75 7.19 -9.83
CA PRO A 302 -4.31 6.24 -8.82
C PRO A 302 -3.26 6.86 -7.91
N ASP A 303 -3.24 6.44 -6.65
CA ASP A 303 -2.21 6.79 -5.70
C ASP A 303 -1.39 5.56 -5.25
N PHE A 304 -0.48 5.77 -4.29
CA PHE A 304 0.34 4.69 -3.75
C PHE A 304 -0.46 3.62 -2.98
N PHE A 305 -1.64 3.94 -2.46
CA PHE A 305 -2.54 2.95 -1.85
C PHE A 305 -3.15 2.03 -2.91
N SER A 306 -3.58 2.61 -4.02
CA SER A 306 -4.20 1.85 -5.11
C SER A 306 -3.21 0.89 -5.78
N VAL A 307 -1.97 1.32 -6.03
CA VAL A 307 -0.96 0.46 -6.65
C VAL A 307 -0.50 -0.64 -5.68
N GLY A 308 -0.39 -0.36 -4.38
CA GLY A 308 -0.07 -1.38 -3.36
C GLY A 308 -1.11 -2.50 -3.30
N ALA A 309 -2.39 -2.12 -3.41
CA ALA A 309 -3.51 -3.07 -3.44
C ALA A 309 -3.60 -3.83 -4.78
N TYR A 310 -3.31 -3.18 -5.90
CA TYR A 310 -3.19 -3.81 -7.22
C TYR A 310 -2.11 -4.90 -7.22
N ASP A 311 -0.92 -4.59 -6.70
CA ASP A 311 0.17 -5.55 -6.54
C ASP A 311 -0.18 -6.66 -5.53
N GLY A 312 -0.95 -6.34 -4.49
CA GLY A 312 -1.46 -7.33 -3.54
C GLY A 312 -2.31 -8.40 -4.22
N MET A 313 -3.18 -8.00 -5.15
CA MET A 313 -3.96 -8.96 -5.95
C MET A 313 -3.07 -9.75 -6.91
N HIS A 314 -2.04 -9.12 -7.48
CA HIS A 314 -1.04 -9.82 -8.30
C HIS A 314 -0.37 -10.97 -7.51
N VAL A 315 0.06 -10.69 -6.29
CA VAL A 315 0.70 -11.70 -5.42
C VAL A 315 -0.29 -12.81 -5.07
N ILE A 316 -1.55 -12.48 -4.73
CA ILE A 316 -2.58 -13.48 -4.44
C ILE A 316 -2.84 -14.38 -5.65
N TYR A 317 -3.07 -13.80 -6.82
CA TYR A 317 -3.37 -14.55 -8.06
C TYR A 317 -2.19 -15.45 -8.46
N THR A 318 -0.98 -14.92 -8.37
CA THR A 318 0.24 -15.68 -8.70
C THR A 318 0.47 -16.84 -7.73
N ALA A 319 0.28 -16.62 -6.42
CA ALA A 319 0.42 -17.66 -5.42
C ALA A 319 -0.65 -18.76 -5.61
N LEU A 320 -1.90 -18.39 -5.85
CA LEU A 320 -2.99 -19.32 -6.16
C LEU A 320 -2.72 -20.13 -7.43
N THR A 321 -2.21 -19.49 -8.47
CA THR A 321 -1.85 -20.18 -9.72
C THR A 321 -0.74 -21.22 -9.46
N LYS A 322 0.32 -20.83 -8.72
CA LYS A 322 1.42 -21.75 -8.38
C LYS A 322 0.99 -22.94 -7.51
N THR A 323 -0.01 -22.73 -6.64
CA THR A 323 -0.53 -23.81 -5.78
C THR A 323 -1.65 -24.63 -6.45
N GLY A 324 -2.01 -24.32 -7.72
CA GLY A 324 -3.14 -24.98 -8.40
C GLY A 324 -4.49 -24.70 -7.71
N GLY A 325 -4.65 -23.50 -7.12
CA GLY A 325 -5.86 -23.09 -6.41
C GLY A 325 -5.99 -23.68 -5.00
N LYS A 326 -4.94 -24.26 -4.45
CA LYS A 326 -4.90 -24.64 -3.01
C LYS A 326 -4.75 -23.38 -2.17
N THR A 327 -5.50 -23.31 -1.07
CA THR A 327 -5.58 -22.13 -0.19
C THR A 327 -4.94 -22.37 1.18
N ASP A 328 -4.16 -23.43 1.31
CA ASP A 328 -3.36 -23.69 2.51
C ASP A 328 -2.35 -22.57 2.74
N GLY A 329 -2.30 -22.04 3.98
CA GLY A 329 -1.47 -20.88 4.30
C GLY A 329 0.02 -21.14 4.14
N ASP A 330 0.51 -22.35 4.49
CA ASP A 330 1.92 -22.71 4.33
C ASP A 330 2.30 -22.80 2.84
N ALA A 331 1.40 -23.34 2.02
CA ALA A 331 1.61 -23.41 0.57
C ALA A 331 1.60 -22.02 -0.09
N LEU A 332 0.65 -21.16 0.28
CA LEU A 332 0.55 -19.81 -0.29
C LEU A 332 1.73 -18.91 0.11
N ILE A 333 2.17 -18.96 1.38
CA ILE A 333 3.32 -18.17 1.82
C ILE A 333 4.61 -18.66 1.14
N ALA A 334 4.78 -19.98 0.96
CA ALA A 334 5.91 -20.54 0.23
C ALA A 334 5.91 -20.11 -1.24
N ALA A 335 4.74 -20.09 -1.88
CA ALA A 335 4.57 -19.65 -3.26
C ALA A 335 4.81 -18.14 -3.46
N ALA A 336 4.54 -17.32 -2.42
CA ALA A 336 4.73 -15.87 -2.46
C ALA A 336 6.18 -15.44 -2.21
N LYS A 337 6.94 -16.16 -1.39
CA LYS A 337 8.35 -15.87 -1.12
C LYS A 337 9.18 -15.90 -2.39
N GLY A 338 9.99 -14.85 -2.60
CA GLY A 338 10.87 -14.74 -3.76
C GLY A 338 10.15 -14.45 -5.09
N LEU A 339 8.83 -14.15 -5.08
CA LEU A 339 8.12 -13.68 -6.27
C LEU A 339 8.81 -12.44 -6.84
N LYS A 340 8.86 -12.36 -8.17
CA LYS A 340 9.33 -11.19 -8.92
C LYS A 340 8.31 -10.86 -10.00
N TRP A 341 8.03 -9.58 -10.16
CA TRP A 341 7.11 -9.09 -11.21
C TRP A 341 7.44 -7.66 -11.61
N GLU A 342 6.91 -7.23 -12.73
CA GLU A 342 6.88 -5.84 -13.13
C GLU A 342 5.55 -5.23 -12.66
N SER A 343 5.62 -4.08 -12.03
CA SER A 343 4.48 -3.32 -11.50
C SER A 343 4.39 -1.96 -12.20
N PRO A 344 3.25 -1.27 -12.18
CA PRO A 344 3.18 0.13 -12.60
C PRO A 344 4.24 1.04 -11.98
N ARG A 345 4.78 0.66 -10.83
CA ARG A 345 5.86 1.39 -10.12
C ARG A 345 7.28 0.83 -10.34
N GLY A 346 7.45 -0.05 -11.35
CA GLY A 346 8.73 -0.68 -11.70
C GLY A 346 8.90 -2.08 -11.14
N PRO A 347 10.13 -2.63 -11.18
CA PRO A 347 10.40 -4.00 -10.80
C PRO A 347 10.19 -4.22 -9.30
N MET A 348 9.53 -5.33 -8.98
CA MET A 348 9.12 -5.72 -7.64
C MET A 348 9.55 -7.13 -7.30
N SER A 349 9.85 -7.37 -6.03
CA SER A 349 9.96 -8.75 -5.52
C SER A 349 9.58 -8.82 -4.04
N ILE A 350 9.21 -10.03 -3.60
CA ILE A 350 9.06 -10.35 -2.17
C ILE A 350 10.36 -10.98 -1.68
N ASP A 351 10.99 -10.36 -0.69
CA ASP A 351 12.18 -10.90 -0.06
C ASP A 351 11.84 -12.26 0.60
N PRO A 352 12.58 -13.35 0.28
CA PRO A 352 12.25 -14.67 0.78
C PRO A 352 12.47 -14.83 2.30
N GLU A 353 13.32 -14.01 2.92
CA GLU A 353 13.60 -14.06 4.35
C GLU A 353 12.61 -13.21 5.14
N THR A 354 12.50 -11.94 4.78
CA THR A 354 11.67 -10.97 5.53
C THR A 354 10.22 -10.99 5.12
N ARG A 355 9.91 -11.43 3.90
CA ARG A 355 8.57 -11.39 3.27
C ARG A 355 8.06 -9.97 3.01
N ASP A 356 8.94 -9.00 3.14
CA ASP A 356 8.74 -7.62 2.74
C ASP A 356 9.06 -7.42 1.26
N VAL A 357 8.55 -6.33 0.72
CA VAL A 357 8.80 -5.95 -0.68
C VAL A 357 10.22 -5.42 -0.86
N VAL A 358 10.84 -5.80 -1.99
CA VAL A 358 12.05 -5.17 -2.54
C VAL A 358 11.64 -4.41 -3.79
N GLN A 359 11.96 -3.13 -3.87
CA GLN A 359 11.48 -2.24 -4.93
C GLN A 359 12.38 -1.03 -5.13
N ASN A 360 12.15 -0.29 -6.19
CA ASN A 360 12.75 1.02 -6.35
C ASN A 360 12.17 2.04 -5.37
N VAL A 361 13.02 2.93 -4.89
CA VAL A 361 12.64 4.13 -4.14
C VAL A 361 12.97 5.34 -5.01
N TYR A 362 11.97 6.17 -5.25
CA TYR A 362 12.08 7.38 -6.06
C TYR A 362 12.23 8.58 -5.13
N ILE A 363 13.25 9.40 -5.37
CA ILE A 363 13.35 10.72 -4.78
C ILE A 363 12.66 11.70 -5.73
N ARG A 364 11.74 12.47 -5.20
CA ARG A 364 10.87 13.35 -5.98
C ARG A 364 10.94 14.76 -5.44
N GLU A 365 10.91 15.73 -6.33
CA GLU A 365 10.82 17.15 -6.00
C GLU A 365 9.50 17.72 -6.53
N VAL A 366 8.82 18.50 -5.72
CA VAL A 366 7.62 19.21 -6.16
C VAL A 366 8.02 20.33 -7.08
N ARG A 367 7.52 20.29 -8.31
CA ARG A 367 7.73 21.31 -9.34
C ARG A 367 6.40 21.76 -9.96
N LYS A 368 6.37 22.97 -10.48
CA LYS A 368 5.26 23.46 -11.30
C LYS A 368 5.56 23.16 -12.76
N VAL A 369 4.79 22.24 -13.35
CA VAL A 369 4.94 21.79 -14.75
C VAL A 369 3.61 22.07 -15.45
N ASP A 370 3.63 22.85 -16.51
CA ASP A 370 2.43 23.26 -17.27
C ASP A 370 1.30 23.80 -16.38
N GLY A 371 1.68 24.59 -15.37
CA GLY A 371 0.75 25.21 -14.42
C GLY A 371 0.25 24.29 -13.29
N LYS A 372 0.62 23.00 -13.28
CA LYS A 372 0.24 21.99 -12.27
C LYS A 372 1.40 21.70 -11.32
N LEU A 373 1.09 21.48 -10.06
CA LEU A 373 2.04 20.99 -9.07
C LEU A 373 2.17 19.47 -9.23
N LEU A 374 3.37 18.98 -9.47
CA LEU A 374 3.66 17.57 -9.68
C LEU A 374 4.90 17.16 -8.88
N ASN A 375 4.91 15.91 -8.42
CA ASN A 375 6.12 15.27 -7.93
C ASN A 375 6.95 14.82 -9.14
N VAL A 376 8.10 15.44 -9.35
CA VAL A 376 9.03 15.08 -10.43
C VAL A 376 10.11 14.17 -9.87
N GLU A 377 10.26 12.97 -10.40
CA GLU A 377 11.34 12.06 -10.03
C GLU A 377 12.69 12.65 -10.42
N ILE A 378 13.57 12.81 -9.44
CA ILE A 378 14.92 13.38 -9.61
C ILE A 378 16.03 12.36 -9.37
N ALA A 379 15.72 11.24 -8.70
CA ALA A 379 16.62 10.09 -8.55
C ALA A 379 15.83 8.80 -8.33
N THR A 380 16.42 7.68 -8.76
CA THR A 380 15.91 6.33 -8.55
C THR A 380 16.97 5.51 -7.84
N ILE A 381 16.65 5.03 -6.66
CA ILE A 381 17.46 4.07 -5.91
C ILE A 381 16.83 2.69 -6.12
N LYS A 382 17.58 1.79 -6.80
CA LYS A 382 17.07 0.50 -7.24
C LYS A 382 17.17 -0.56 -6.16
N ASP A 383 16.25 -1.54 -6.21
CA ASP A 383 16.29 -2.80 -5.45
C ASP A 383 16.46 -2.59 -3.93
N VAL A 384 15.81 -1.56 -3.39
CA VAL A 384 15.90 -1.21 -1.98
C VAL A 384 15.16 -2.25 -1.15
N LYS A 385 15.86 -2.84 -0.19
CA LYS A 385 15.28 -3.67 0.88
C LYS A 385 14.94 -2.81 2.10
N SER A 386 14.02 -3.31 2.93
CA SER A 386 13.85 -2.73 4.26
C SER A 386 15.16 -2.88 5.05
N PRO A 387 15.73 -1.80 5.61
CA PRO A 387 16.91 -1.92 6.46
C PRO A 387 16.57 -2.77 7.70
N LYS A 388 17.59 -3.53 8.17
CA LYS A 388 17.47 -4.35 9.38
C LYS A 388 17.61 -3.50 10.62
#